data_6d9b65037373d563c6320c0ff52ddc65
#
_entry.id   6d9b65037373d563c6320c0ff52ddc65
#
_cell.length_a   1.000
_cell.length_b   1.000
_cell.length_c   1.000
_cell.angle_alpha   90.00
_cell.angle_beta   90.00
_cell.angle_gamma   90.00
#
_symmetry.space_group_name_H-M   'P 1'
#
loop_
_entity.id
_entity.type
_entity.pdbx_description
1 polymer ?
#
loop_
_entity_poly.entity_id
_entity_poly.type
_entity_poly.pdbx_seq_one_letter_code
_entity_poly.pdbx_strand_id
1 'polypeptide(L)'
;MIFSSKYSKPILLVGNGVRTAGAVDLVHEFARKTNIPVLTSMNGVDLAQDDLHIGFIGTHGNRAANMILNECDLIVSVGARLGIRQVGRITKNFAPNADLVRCDIDEYELSRNIKESEVKCHTDACDFMRMLLNEALPDYSKWKNTCLEAK
;
A
#
# COMPACT_ATOMS: atom_id res chain seq x y z
N MET A 1 3.92 11.20 -12.10
CA MET A 1 2.61 10.71 -11.61
C MET A 1 2.74 9.25 -11.21
N ILE A 2 2.41 8.94 -9.96
CA ILE A 2 2.58 7.59 -9.41
C ILE A 2 1.59 6.62 -10.05
N PHE A 3 0.32 7.00 -10.11
CA PHE A 3 -0.75 6.16 -10.68
C PHE A 3 -0.92 6.42 -12.17
N SER A 4 0.04 5.95 -12.96
CA SER A 4 -0.03 6.07 -14.42
C SER A 4 -0.89 4.96 -15.03
N SER A 5 -1.25 5.12 -16.31
CA SER A 5 -2.01 4.10 -17.05
C SER A 5 -1.27 2.77 -17.22
N LYS A 6 0.01 2.72 -16.90
CA LYS A 6 0.82 1.51 -16.86
C LYS A 6 0.29 0.48 -15.88
N TYR A 7 -0.33 0.94 -14.79
CA TYR A 7 -0.77 0.08 -13.69
C TYR A 7 -2.28 -0.17 -13.74
N SER A 8 -2.68 -1.43 -13.69
CA SER A 8 -4.08 -1.85 -13.65
C SER A 8 -4.47 -2.54 -12.35
N LYS A 9 -3.50 -2.95 -11.55
CA LYS A 9 -3.70 -3.71 -10.32
C LYS A 9 -2.94 -3.11 -9.13
N PRO A 10 -3.08 -1.80 -8.87
CA PRO A 10 -2.38 -1.20 -7.74
C PRO A 10 -3.02 -1.56 -6.41
N ILE A 11 -2.23 -1.54 -5.36
CA ILE A 11 -2.73 -1.58 -3.98
C ILE A 11 -2.13 -0.45 -3.18
N LEU A 12 -2.88 -0.02 -2.17
CA LEU A 12 -2.40 0.88 -1.14
C LEU A 12 -2.08 0.05 0.09
N LEU A 13 -0.85 0.11 0.56
CA LEU A 13 -0.42 -0.61 1.75
C LEU A 13 -0.24 0.39 2.89
N VAL A 14 -1.06 0.26 3.93
CA VAL A 14 -1.17 1.24 5.00
C VAL A 14 -0.65 0.67 6.31
N GLY A 15 0.26 1.36 6.94
CA GLY A 15 0.80 0.99 8.23
C GLY A 15 0.50 2.01 9.33
N ASN A 16 0.97 1.72 10.53
CA ASN A 16 0.70 2.53 11.72
C ASN A 16 1.20 3.98 11.60
N GLY A 17 2.19 4.24 10.76
CA GLY A 17 2.68 5.60 10.51
C GLY A 17 1.60 6.57 10.01
N VAL A 18 0.58 6.06 9.35
CA VAL A 18 -0.58 6.86 8.92
C VAL A 18 -1.33 7.39 10.14
N ARG A 19 -1.53 6.56 11.17
CA ARG A 19 -2.15 7.00 12.43
C ARG A 19 -1.31 8.04 13.13
N THR A 20 -0.02 7.78 13.26
CA THR A 20 0.91 8.69 13.93
C THR A 20 0.97 10.06 13.26
N ALA A 21 0.87 10.10 11.93
CA ALA A 21 0.88 11.35 11.16
C ALA A 21 -0.47 12.06 11.14
N GLY A 22 -1.54 11.43 11.63
CA GLY A 22 -2.89 11.99 11.54
C GLY A 22 -3.47 11.96 10.14
N ALA A 23 -3.06 10.98 9.30
CA ALA A 23 -3.42 10.92 7.88
C ALA A 23 -4.56 9.96 7.56
N VAL A 24 -5.26 9.41 8.57
CA VAL A 24 -6.28 8.38 8.38
C VAL A 24 -7.40 8.86 7.45
N ASP A 25 -7.92 10.09 7.67
CA ASP A 25 -9.01 10.62 6.85
C ASP A 25 -8.57 10.84 5.39
N LEU A 26 -7.33 11.26 5.18
CA LEU A 26 -6.78 11.43 3.83
C LEU A 26 -6.65 10.10 3.09
N VAL A 27 -6.25 9.05 3.79
CA VAL A 27 -6.20 7.69 3.23
C VAL A 27 -7.60 7.23 2.84
N HIS A 28 -8.59 7.42 3.70
CA HIS A 28 -9.98 7.05 3.41
C HIS A 28 -10.53 7.82 2.20
N GLU A 29 -10.27 9.11 2.14
CA GLU A 29 -10.68 9.94 1.00
C GLU A 29 -10.08 9.44 -0.32
N PHE A 30 -8.78 9.21 -0.33
CA PHE A 30 -8.08 8.72 -1.51
C PHE A 30 -8.62 7.34 -1.94
N ALA A 31 -8.77 6.43 -1.00
CA ALA A 31 -9.24 5.07 -1.29
C ALA A 31 -10.67 5.09 -1.85
N ARG A 32 -11.55 5.91 -1.29
CA ARG A 32 -12.92 6.04 -1.82
C ARG A 32 -12.98 6.65 -3.20
N LYS A 33 -12.19 7.70 -3.45
CA LYS A 33 -12.18 8.37 -4.76
C LYS A 33 -11.65 7.49 -5.87
N THR A 34 -10.73 6.59 -5.56
CA THR A 34 -10.08 5.74 -6.56
C THR A 34 -10.59 4.31 -6.59
N ASN A 35 -11.30 3.87 -5.55
CA ASN A 35 -11.65 2.46 -5.34
C ASN A 35 -10.42 1.53 -5.29
N ILE A 36 -9.27 2.05 -4.88
CA ILE A 36 -8.07 1.25 -4.75
C ILE A 36 -8.20 0.25 -3.59
N PRO A 37 -7.88 -1.04 -3.79
CA PRO A 37 -7.86 -1.99 -2.69
C PRO A 37 -6.79 -1.62 -1.67
N VAL A 38 -7.11 -1.78 -0.39
CA VAL A 38 -6.20 -1.45 0.71
C VAL A 38 -5.78 -2.73 1.42
N LEU A 39 -4.47 -2.92 1.51
CA LEU A 39 -3.86 -3.90 2.40
C LEU A 39 -3.23 -3.16 3.57
N THR A 40 -3.11 -3.81 4.70
CA THR A 40 -2.56 -3.17 5.90
C THR A 40 -1.42 -3.99 6.49
N SER A 41 -0.60 -3.34 7.32
CA SER A 41 0.24 -4.05 8.28
C SER A 41 -0.65 -4.59 9.42
N MET A 42 -0.11 -5.50 10.22
CA MET A 42 -0.86 -6.03 11.37
C MET A 42 -1.33 -4.91 12.32
N ASN A 43 -0.47 -3.93 12.58
CA ASN A 43 -0.79 -2.81 13.47
C ASN A 43 -1.71 -1.76 12.84
N GLY A 44 -2.00 -1.89 11.56
CA GLY A 44 -2.81 -0.94 10.81
C GLY A 44 -4.17 -1.47 10.38
N VAL A 45 -4.60 -2.63 10.90
CA VAL A 45 -5.83 -3.30 10.43
C VAL A 45 -7.10 -2.47 10.61
N ASP A 46 -7.11 -1.54 11.56
CA ASP A 46 -8.25 -0.66 11.83
C ASP A 46 -8.22 0.64 10.99
N LEU A 47 -7.21 0.84 10.16
CA LEU A 47 -7.01 2.09 9.41
C LEU A 47 -7.73 2.11 8.08
N ALA A 48 -8.19 0.97 7.58
CA ALA A 48 -8.87 0.88 6.30
C ALA A 48 -10.37 0.64 6.49
N GLN A 49 -11.16 1.10 5.53
CA GLN A 49 -12.61 0.88 5.53
C GLN A 49 -12.95 -0.53 5.02
N ASP A 50 -13.94 -1.16 5.62
CA ASP A 50 -14.28 -2.57 5.41
C ASP A 50 -14.51 -2.94 3.94
N ASP A 51 -15.16 -2.07 3.18
CA ASP A 51 -15.48 -2.33 1.77
C ASP A 51 -14.26 -2.25 0.83
N LEU A 52 -13.16 -1.68 1.29
CA LEU A 52 -11.90 -1.56 0.53
C LEU A 52 -10.76 -2.35 1.16
N HIS A 53 -10.89 -2.72 2.43
CA HIS A 53 -9.86 -3.45 3.17
C HIS A 53 -9.91 -4.94 2.86
N ILE A 54 -8.86 -5.45 2.21
CA ILE A 54 -8.77 -6.87 1.88
C ILE A 54 -8.21 -7.67 3.06
N GLY A 55 -7.28 -7.12 3.80
CA GLY A 55 -6.70 -7.76 4.96
C GLY A 55 -5.28 -7.24 5.25
N PHE A 56 -4.59 -7.89 6.18
CA PHE A 56 -3.21 -7.53 6.49
C PHE A 56 -2.24 -8.57 5.92
N ILE A 57 -1.04 -8.10 5.58
CA ILE A 57 -0.02 -8.90 4.90
C ILE A 57 0.99 -9.48 5.91
N GLY A 58 1.74 -10.46 5.44
CA GLY A 58 2.89 -10.99 6.16
C GLY A 58 2.70 -12.44 6.61
N THR A 59 3.63 -12.91 7.44
CA THR A 59 3.69 -14.30 7.91
C THR A 59 2.40 -14.74 8.61
N HIS A 60 1.78 -13.85 9.36
CA HIS A 60 0.53 -14.10 10.07
C HIS A 60 -0.67 -13.44 9.39
N GLY A 61 -0.49 -12.98 8.15
CA GLY A 61 -1.49 -12.22 7.43
C GLY A 61 -2.64 -13.07 6.87
N ASN A 62 -3.62 -12.36 6.35
CA ASN A 62 -4.77 -12.99 5.69
C ASN A 62 -4.34 -13.64 4.38
N ARG A 63 -4.90 -14.80 4.09
CA ARG A 63 -4.59 -15.51 2.84
C ARG A 63 -4.92 -14.65 1.62
N ALA A 64 -6.09 -14.03 1.60
CA ALA A 64 -6.50 -13.17 0.49
C ALA A 64 -5.55 -12.00 0.30
N ALA A 65 -5.15 -11.32 1.38
CA ALA A 65 -4.22 -10.20 1.31
C ALA A 65 -2.88 -10.61 0.70
N ASN A 66 -2.34 -11.75 1.13
CA ASN A 66 -1.07 -12.25 0.60
C ASN A 66 -1.18 -12.69 -0.87
N MET A 67 -2.32 -13.25 -1.28
CA MET A 67 -2.59 -13.58 -2.68
C MET A 67 -2.61 -12.33 -3.55
N ILE A 68 -3.34 -11.31 -3.12
CA ILE A 68 -3.45 -10.05 -3.86
C ILE A 68 -2.09 -9.36 -3.96
N LEU A 69 -1.28 -9.43 -2.90
CA LEU A 69 0.07 -8.90 -2.91
C LEU A 69 0.92 -9.53 -4.02
N ASN A 70 0.73 -10.81 -4.29
CA ASN A 70 1.47 -11.49 -5.36
C ASN A 70 0.93 -11.20 -6.76
N GLU A 71 -0.30 -10.73 -6.87
CA GLU A 71 -0.93 -10.43 -8.16
C GLU A 71 -0.83 -8.96 -8.56
N CYS A 72 -0.66 -8.05 -7.61
CA CYS A 72 -0.64 -6.62 -7.88
C CYS A 72 0.57 -6.21 -8.73
N ASP A 73 0.43 -5.08 -9.42
CA ASP A 73 1.48 -4.53 -10.29
C ASP A 73 2.10 -3.24 -9.73
N LEU A 74 1.51 -2.67 -8.70
CA LEU A 74 2.04 -1.50 -8.01
C LEU A 74 1.64 -1.55 -6.54
N ILE A 75 2.62 -1.35 -5.66
CA ILE A 75 2.38 -1.15 -4.24
C ILE A 75 2.77 0.29 -3.89
N VAL A 76 1.82 1.05 -3.36
CA VAL A 76 2.10 2.33 -2.74
C VAL A 76 2.00 2.14 -1.23
N SER A 77 3.14 2.12 -0.57
CA SER A 77 3.25 1.87 0.86
C SER A 77 3.35 3.19 1.62
N VAL A 78 2.46 3.38 2.58
CA VAL A 78 2.39 4.61 3.37
C VAL A 78 2.45 4.27 4.85
N GLY A 79 3.50 4.73 5.51
CA GLY A 79 3.66 4.54 6.95
C GLY A 79 3.80 3.09 7.40
N ALA A 80 4.11 2.19 6.48
CA ALA A 80 4.36 0.78 6.79
C ALA A 80 5.87 0.54 6.79
N ARG A 81 6.36 -0.03 7.86
CA ARG A 81 7.79 -0.27 8.05
C ARG A 81 8.36 -1.26 7.05
N LEU A 82 7.57 -2.21 6.58
CA LEU A 82 7.97 -3.32 5.71
C LEU A 82 9.12 -4.14 6.32
N GLY A 83 8.92 -4.56 7.57
CA GLY A 83 9.86 -5.43 8.26
C GLY A 83 9.84 -6.87 7.74
N ILE A 84 10.74 -7.69 8.25
CA ILE A 84 10.95 -9.08 7.79
C ILE A 84 9.67 -9.94 7.85
N ARG A 85 8.78 -9.69 8.81
CA ARG A 85 7.51 -10.43 8.94
C ARG A 85 6.54 -10.12 7.81
N GLN A 86 6.69 -8.97 7.16
CA GLN A 86 5.85 -8.54 6.05
C GLN A 86 6.45 -8.93 4.70
N VAL A 87 7.74 -8.65 4.51
CA VAL A 87 8.40 -8.83 3.21
C VAL A 87 9.15 -10.16 3.07
N GLY A 88 9.41 -10.84 4.18
CA GLY A 88 10.20 -12.07 4.18
C GLY A 88 11.71 -11.81 4.17
N ARG A 89 12.49 -12.87 4.29
CA ARG A 89 13.96 -12.79 4.30
C ARG A 89 14.54 -12.54 2.92
N ILE A 90 13.91 -13.11 1.90
CA ILE A 90 14.33 -12.96 0.51
C ILE A 90 13.41 -11.93 -0.13
N THR A 91 13.84 -10.66 -0.09
CA THR A 91 13.00 -9.54 -0.49
C THR A 91 12.59 -9.56 -1.97
N LYS A 92 13.37 -10.19 -2.84
CA LYS A 92 12.99 -10.34 -4.24
C LYS A 92 11.72 -11.16 -4.45
N ASN A 93 11.33 -11.98 -3.47
CA ASN A 93 10.10 -12.77 -3.51
C ASN A 93 8.88 -11.97 -3.04
N PHE A 94 9.09 -10.79 -2.47
CA PHE A 94 8.01 -9.92 -2.04
C PHE A 94 7.36 -9.25 -3.24
N ALA A 95 6.07 -9.54 -3.45
CA ALA A 95 5.29 -8.97 -4.55
C ALA A 95 6.09 -8.94 -5.87
N PRO A 96 6.45 -10.11 -6.43
CA PRO A 96 7.45 -10.17 -7.52
C PRO A 96 7.02 -9.45 -8.79
N ASN A 97 5.72 -9.22 -8.99
CA ASN A 97 5.17 -8.58 -10.18
C ASN A 97 4.92 -7.08 -10.01
N ALA A 98 5.22 -6.52 -8.84
CA ALA A 98 4.86 -5.15 -8.51
C ALA A 98 6.06 -4.22 -8.44
N ASP A 99 5.87 -3.01 -8.97
CA ASP A 99 6.73 -1.89 -8.62
C ASP A 99 6.36 -1.39 -7.22
N LEU A 100 7.29 -0.74 -6.53
CA LEU A 100 7.11 -0.30 -5.15
C LEU A 100 7.40 1.19 -5.01
N VAL A 101 6.46 1.92 -4.43
CA VAL A 101 6.65 3.29 -3.97
C VAL A 101 6.49 3.27 -2.45
N ARG A 102 7.49 3.77 -1.74
CA ARG A 102 7.48 3.80 -0.26
C ARG A 102 7.50 5.22 0.25
N CYS A 103 6.50 5.56 1.05
CA CYS A 103 6.48 6.79 1.82
C CYS A 103 6.74 6.47 3.29
N ASP A 104 7.77 7.05 3.86
CA ASP A 104 8.07 6.94 5.29
C ASP A 104 8.72 8.22 5.78
N ILE A 105 8.45 8.58 7.04
CA ILE A 105 9.10 9.72 7.69
C ILE A 105 10.49 9.34 8.22
N ASP A 106 10.75 8.06 8.41
CA ASP A 106 12.00 7.56 8.96
C ASP A 106 12.99 7.24 7.84
N GLU A 107 14.00 8.09 7.71
CA GLU A 107 15.06 7.92 6.72
C GLU A 107 15.82 6.61 6.90
N TYR A 108 15.99 6.14 8.13
CA TYR A 108 16.65 4.87 8.39
C TYR A 108 15.88 3.69 7.79
N GLU A 109 14.54 3.68 7.96
CA GLU A 109 13.72 2.64 7.35
C GLU A 109 13.82 2.67 5.82
N LEU A 110 13.85 3.86 5.23
CA LEU A 110 13.99 4.01 3.77
C LEU A 110 15.39 3.62 3.29
N SER A 111 16.41 3.62 4.15
CA SER A 111 17.76 3.21 3.76
C SER A 111 17.85 1.72 3.42
N ARG A 112 16.92 0.92 3.95
CA ARG A 112 16.84 -0.51 3.60
C ARG A 112 16.19 -0.66 2.22
N ASN A 113 16.83 -1.42 1.34
CA ASN A 113 16.30 -1.70 0.01
C ASN A 113 15.42 -2.94 0.05
N ILE A 114 14.17 -2.81 -0.39
CA ILE A 114 13.21 -3.91 -0.51
C ILE A 114 13.23 -4.45 -1.95
N LYS A 115 13.10 -3.54 -2.92
CA LYS A 115 13.15 -3.86 -4.34
C LYS A 115 14.22 -3.04 -5.03
N GLU A 116 14.80 -3.60 -6.09
CA GLU A 116 15.90 -2.98 -6.80
C GLU A 116 15.56 -1.62 -7.39
N SER A 117 14.33 -1.46 -7.88
CA SER A 117 13.88 -0.25 -8.57
C SER A 117 12.80 0.51 -7.80
N GLU A 118 12.80 0.41 -6.47
CA GLU A 118 11.78 1.09 -5.67
C GLU A 118 11.97 2.62 -5.66
N VAL A 119 10.85 3.33 -5.56
CA VAL A 119 10.83 4.78 -5.38
C VAL A 119 10.63 5.06 -3.89
N LYS A 120 11.55 5.84 -3.31
CA LYS A 120 11.51 6.21 -1.89
C LYS A 120 11.10 7.66 -1.74
N CYS A 121 10.05 7.90 -0.96
CA CYS A 121 9.55 9.24 -0.66
C CYS A 121 9.75 9.50 0.83
N HIS A 122 10.77 10.27 1.17
CA HIS A 122 11.04 10.67 2.55
C HIS A 122 10.18 11.89 2.89
N THR A 123 8.96 11.63 3.33
CA THR A 123 8.00 12.68 3.62
C THR A 123 6.96 12.21 4.63
N ASP A 124 6.27 13.16 5.25
CA ASP A 124 5.14 12.91 6.12
C ASP A 124 3.97 12.28 5.34
N ALA A 125 3.25 11.36 5.98
CA ALA A 125 2.13 10.67 5.32
C ALA A 125 1.01 11.64 4.90
N CYS A 126 0.73 12.68 5.67
CA CYS A 126 -0.26 13.69 5.30
C CYS A 126 0.13 14.41 4.01
N ASP A 127 1.37 14.87 3.93
CA ASP A 127 1.86 15.57 2.74
C ASP A 127 1.86 14.67 1.52
N PHE A 128 2.25 13.41 1.70
CA PHE A 128 2.23 12.41 0.64
C PHE A 128 0.82 12.16 0.13
N MET A 129 -0.14 11.94 1.03
CA MET A 129 -1.53 11.68 0.63
C MET A 129 -2.17 12.90 -0.03
N ARG A 130 -1.86 14.11 0.43
CA ARG A 130 -2.32 15.35 -0.24
C ARG A 130 -1.76 15.45 -1.66
N MET A 131 -0.50 15.10 -1.84
CA MET A 131 0.10 15.06 -3.18
C MET A 131 -0.65 14.10 -4.09
N LEU A 132 -0.94 12.89 -3.62
CA LEU A 132 -1.70 11.90 -4.40
C LEU A 132 -3.10 12.40 -4.74
N LEU A 133 -3.78 13.05 -3.80
CA LEU A 133 -5.13 13.59 -4.01
C LEU A 133 -5.18 14.71 -5.06
N ASN A 134 -4.05 15.38 -5.30
CA ASN A 134 -3.93 16.44 -6.30
C ASN A 134 -3.60 15.92 -7.70
N GLU A 135 -3.29 14.64 -7.84
CA GLU A 135 -3.08 14.03 -9.15
C GLU A 135 -4.43 13.71 -9.82
N ALA A 136 -4.40 13.43 -11.12
CA ALA A 136 -5.56 12.88 -11.82
C ALA A 136 -5.85 11.48 -11.25
N LEU A 137 -7.02 11.32 -10.64
CA LEU A 137 -7.35 10.10 -9.90
C LEU A 137 -8.03 9.08 -10.82
N PRO A 138 -7.40 7.93 -11.05
CA PRO A 138 -8.03 6.85 -11.80
C PRO A 138 -9.08 6.13 -10.95
N ASP A 139 -9.86 5.27 -11.59
CA ASP A 139 -10.84 4.41 -10.92
C ASP A 139 -10.42 2.95 -11.06
N TYR A 140 -10.29 2.26 -9.92
CA TYR A 140 -9.89 0.86 -9.85
C TYR A 140 -11.02 -0.07 -9.40
N SER A 141 -12.27 0.30 -9.64
CA SER A 141 -13.43 -0.49 -9.20
C SER A 141 -13.40 -1.92 -9.72
N LYS A 142 -12.96 -2.12 -10.96
CA LYS A 142 -12.86 -3.46 -11.54
C LYS A 142 -11.86 -4.33 -10.78
N TRP A 143 -10.69 -3.78 -10.49
CA TRP A 143 -9.66 -4.46 -9.72
C TRP A 143 -10.11 -4.70 -8.27
N LYS A 144 -10.75 -3.70 -7.67
CA LYS A 144 -11.33 -3.84 -6.33
C LYS A 144 -12.28 -5.03 -6.25
N ASN A 145 -13.17 -5.17 -7.23
CA ASN A 145 -14.15 -6.26 -7.25
C ASN A 145 -13.46 -7.62 -7.33
N THR A 146 -12.41 -7.74 -8.14
CA THR A 146 -11.58 -8.95 -8.20
C THR A 146 -10.96 -9.28 -6.84
N CYS A 147 -10.44 -8.26 -6.15
CA CYS A 147 -9.84 -8.44 -4.82
C CYS A 147 -10.87 -8.87 -3.78
N LEU A 148 -12.08 -8.29 -3.81
CA LEU A 148 -13.14 -8.63 -2.87
C LEU A 148 -13.64 -10.07 -3.07
N GLU A 149 -13.63 -10.58 -4.29
CA GLU A 149 -13.99 -11.98 -4.57
C GLU A 149 -13.00 -12.96 -3.94
N ALA A 150 -11.73 -12.57 -3.78
CA ALA A 150 -10.71 -13.38 -3.15
C ALA A 150 -10.78 -13.37 -1.61
N LYS A 151 -11.47 -12.38 -1.06
CA LYS A 151 -11.53 -12.14 0.40
C LYS A 151 -12.33 -13.20 1.19
#